data_67f1189cc3d345e1861cedbe861c0c6e
#
_entry.id   67f1189cc3d345e1861cedbe861c0c6e
#
_cell.length_a   1.000
_cell.length_b   1.000
_cell.length_c   1.000
_cell.angle_alpha   90.00
_cell.angle_beta   90.00
_cell.angle_gamma   90.00
#
_symmetry.space_group_name_H-M   'P 1'
#
loop_
_entity.id
_entity.type
_entity.pdbx_description
1 polymer ?
#
loop_
_entity_poly.entity_id
_entity_poly.type
_entity_poly.pdbx_seq_one_letter_code
_entity_poly.pdbx_strand_id
1 'polypeptide(L)'
;ATSAWTSGAPTAAITAGTNRTFTKTLLDTACQNIYTTSGQFAEMLVVSPAHKTLFSAFASVAQNRIDVKGGKNSQATIVGGAEVYLSDFGGLTVVPHYLMASSDTAYVLNTDYIDLAFLDGFKTTDLAKTGDSDKVLITADCCLAVRAPTAQAKISNLTP
;
A
#
# COMPACT_ATOMS: atom_id res chain seq x y z
N ALA A 1 4.71 14.68 8.20
CA ALA A 1 4.23 14.83 9.59
C ALA A 1 5.27 14.24 10.53
N THR A 2 5.70 15.00 11.52
CA THR A 2 6.61 14.53 12.57
C THR A 2 5.80 14.32 13.84
N SER A 3 5.89 13.14 14.44
CA SER A 3 5.36 12.89 15.79
C SER A 3 6.52 12.63 16.74
N ALA A 4 6.51 13.30 17.88
CA ALA A 4 7.42 12.99 18.98
C ALA A 4 6.75 11.98 19.92
N TRP A 5 7.49 10.98 20.35
CA TRP A 5 7.06 9.97 21.31
C TRP A 5 7.87 10.09 22.59
N THR A 6 7.22 10.14 23.70
CA THR A 6 7.86 10.02 25.02
C THR A 6 7.07 9.03 25.84
N SER A 7 7.73 8.00 26.37
CA SER A 7 7.08 7.00 27.25
C SER A 7 5.86 6.31 26.65
N GLY A 8 5.89 5.96 25.36
CA GLY A 8 4.85 5.21 24.69
C GLY A 8 3.61 6.00 24.26
N ALA A 9 3.60 7.31 24.44
CA ALA A 9 2.52 8.18 23.99
C ALA A 9 3.06 9.33 23.09
N PRO A 10 2.30 9.81 22.12
CA PRO A 10 2.68 10.97 21.35
C PRO A 10 2.66 12.21 22.26
N THR A 11 3.80 12.94 22.33
CA THR A 11 3.93 14.14 23.18
C THR A 11 3.51 15.43 22.48
N ALA A 12 3.34 15.41 21.17
CA ALA A 12 2.87 16.54 20.39
C ALA A 12 1.76 16.09 19.43
N ALA A 13 0.83 17.00 19.16
CA ALA A 13 -0.16 16.78 18.11
C ALA A 13 0.56 16.57 16.77
N ILE A 14 0.06 15.65 15.96
CA ILE A 14 0.57 15.42 14.61
C ILE A 14 0.31 16.71 13.80
N THR A 15 1.37 17.38 13.39
CA THR A 15 1.25 18.53 12.50
C THR A 15 0.99 18.03 11.09
N ALA A 16 -0.15 18.40 10.53
CA ALA A 16 -0.43 18.14 9.13
C ALA A 16 0.60 18.86 8.26
N GLY A 17 1.20 18.12 7.31
CA GLY A 17 2.08 18.72 6.32
C GLY A 17 1.28 19.45 5.23
N THR A 18 1.99 20.16 4.36
CA THR A 18 1.39 20.76 3.16
C THR A 18 1.00 19.67 2.17
N ASN A 19 -0.20 19.75 1.62
CA ASN A 19 -0.65 18.84 0.57
C ASN A 19 0.23 18.98 -0.68
N ARG A 20 0.56 17.85 -1.28
CA ARG A 20 1.43 17.76 -2.45
C ARG A 20 0.90 16.74 -3.44
N THR A 21 1.15 16.98 -4.71
CA THR A 21 0.79 16.03 -5.76
C THR A 21 1.65 14.78 -5.68
N PHE A 22 1.06 13.61 -5.93
CA PHE A 22 1.79 12.36 -6.04
C PHE A 22 2.68 12.40 -7.28
N THR A 23 4.00 12.31 -7.11
CA THR A 23 5.00 12.39 -8.19
C THR A 23 5.95 11.21 -8.14
N LYS A 24 6.56 10.91 -9.31
CA LYS A 24 7.61 9.90 -9.43
C LYS A 24 8.75 10.15 -8.44
N THR A 25 9.19 11.39 -8.28
CA THR A 25 10.30 11.76 -7.38
C THR A 25 9.99 11.41 -5.92
N LEU A 26 8.74 11.57 -5.47
CA LEU A 26 8.35 11.16 -4.11
C LEU A 26 8.43 9.65 -3.92
N LEU A 27 8.06 8.90 -4.94
CA LEU A 27 8.13 7.44 -4.91
C LEU A 27 9.59 6.97 -4.90
N ASP A 28 10.43 7.52 -5.78
CA ASP A 28 11.87 7.20 -5.84
C ASP A 28 12.56 7.53 -4.50
N THR A 29 12.24 8.68 -3.90
CA THR A 29 12.77 9.06 -2.59
C THR A 29 12.34 8.07 -1.49
N ALA A 30 11.11 7.59 -1.53
CA ALA A 30 10.63 6.59 -0.57
C ALA A 30 11.39 5.26 -0.73
N CYS A 31 11.58 4.79 -1.95
CA CYS A 31 12.35 3.57 -2.24
C CYS A 31 13.82 3.73 -1.80
N GLN A 32 14.43 4.87 -2.11
CA GLN A 32 15.80 5.18 -1.70
C GLN A 32 15.95 5.18 -0.17
N ASN A 33 14.99 5.77 0.55
CA ASN A 33 15.01 5.81 2.01
C ASN A 33 14.90 4.41 2.62
N ILE A 34 14.02 3.55 2.08
CA ILE A 34 13.90 2.16 2.51
C ILE A 34 15.25 1.46 2.33
N TYR A 35 15.84 1.55 1.14
CA TYR A 35 17.11 0.90 0.84
C TYR A 35 18.25 1.40 1.73
N THR A 36 18.37 2.73 1.90
CA THR A 36 19.42 3.34 2.71
C THR A 36 19.30 2.96 4.20
N THR A 37 18.06 2.81 4.71
CA THR A 37 17.82 2.58 6.14
C THR A 37 17.84 1.10 6.50
N SER A 38 17.33 0.22 5.63
CA SER A 38 17.15 -1.20 5.91
C SER A 38 18.01 -2.13 5.07
N GLY A 39 18.58 -1.66 3.94
CA GLY A 39 19.23 -2.49 2.94
C GLY A 39 18.28 -3.40 2.17
N GLN A 40 16.97 -3.21 2.32
CA GLN A 40 15.93 -4.03 1.70
C GLN A 40 15.22 -3.30 0.57
N PHE A 41 14.55 -4.05 -0.30
CA PHE A 41 13.76 -3.50 -1.39
C PHE A 41 12.28 -3.55 -1.03
N ALA A 42 11.52 -2.57 -1.48
CA ALA A 42 10.07 -2.63 -1.41
C ALA A 42 9.52 -3.40 -2.61
N GLU A 43 8.39 -4.10 -2.40
CA GLU A 43 7.77 -4.95 -3.41
C GLU A 43 6.39 -4.47 -3.83
N MET A 44 5.69 -3.79 -2.93
CA MET A 44 4.31 -3.40 -3.13
C MET A 44 4.09 -1.92 -2.84
N LEU A 45 3.37 -1.26 -3.75
CA LEU A 45 2.86 0.09 -3.57
C LEU A 45 1.33 0.04 -3.46
N VAL A 46 0.80 0.36 -2.28
CA VAL A 46 -0.65 0.43 -2.05
C VAL A 46 -1.09 1.87 -2.10
N VAL A 47 -2.03 2.16 -2.99
CA VAL A 47 -2.48 3.53 -3.28
C VAL A 47 -4.00 3.62 -3.36
N SER A 48 -4.53 4.85 -3.23
CA SER A 48 -5.93 5.12 -3.55
C SER A 48 -6.19 4.99 -5.06
N PRO A 49 -7.43 4.75 -5.48
CA PRO A 49 -7.79 4.72 -6.90
C PRO A 49 -7.41 6.00 -7.66
N ALA A 50 -7.54 7.18 -7.03
CA ALA A 50 -7.15 8.47 -7.61
C ALA A 50 -5.63 8.54 -7.85
N HIS A 51 -4.83 8.16 -6.86
CA HIS A 51 -3.37 8.12 -7.01
C HIS A 51 -2.89 7.06 -8.00
N LYS A 52 -3.66 5.99 -8.20
CA LYS A 52 -3.36 4.98 -9.26
C LYS A 52 -3.47 5.59 -10.65
N THR A 53 -4.46 6.45 -10.90
CA THR A 53 -4.58 7.14 -12.19
C THR A 53 -3.42 8.12 -12.41
N LEU A 54 -3.03 8.86 -11.37
CA LEU A 54 -1.85 9.74 -11.42
C LEU A 54 -0.56 8.96 -11.67
N PHE A 55 -0.41 7.80 -11.02
CA PHE A 55 0.73 6.91 -11.26
C PHE A 55 0.80 6.46 -12.72
N SER A 56 -0.31 6.04 -13.30
CA SER A 56 -0.37 5.63 -14.72
C SER A 56 -0.07 6.77 -15.69
N ALA A 57 -0.25 8.03 -15.25
CA ALA A 57 0.06 9.23 -16.03
C ALA A 57 1.53 9.67 -15.92
N PHE A 58 2.37 9.02 -15.10
CA PHE A 58 3.79 9.35 -15.04
C PHE A 58 4.44 9.14 -16.43
N ALA A 59 5.05 10.16 -16.97
CA ALA A 59 5.59 10.16 -18.33
C ALA A 59 6.62 9.04 -18.62
N SER A 60 7.29 8.55 -17.58
CA SER A 60 8.27 7.46 -17.67
C SER A 60 7.67 6.06 -17.59
N VAL A 61 6.44 5.93 -17.07
CA VAL A 61 5.73 4.64 -16.91
C VAL A 61 4.86 4.35 -18.14
N ALA A 62 4.31 5.39 -18.77
CA ALA A 62 3.34 5.27 -19.87
C ALA A 62 3.95 4.97 -21.25
N GLN A 63 5.26 4.81 -21.36
CA GLN A 63 5.90 4.53 -22.67
C GLN A 63 6.01 3.04 -23.01
N ASN A 64 5.03 2.24 -22.67
CA ASN A 64 4.94 0.90 -23.23
C ASN A 64 4.26 0.98 -24.61
N ARG A 65 5.06 1.38 -25.62
CA ARG A 65 4.66 1.17 -27.03
C ARG A 65 4.68 -0.33 -27.26
N ILE A 66 3.51 -0.92 -27.27
CA ILE A 66 3.35 -2.23 -27.88
C ILE A 66 3.58 -2.01 -29.38
N ASP A 67 4.76 -2.35 -29.87
CA ASP A 67 5.00 -2.50 -31.29
C ASP A 67 4.11 -3.64 -31.80
N VAL A 68 2.95 -3.25 -32.31
CA VAL A 68 2.08 -4.18 -33.03
C VAL A 68 2.80 -4.48 -34.35
N LYS A 69 3.55 -5.56 -34.35
CA LYS A 69 4.19 -6.11 -35.56
C LYS A 69 3.09 -6.35 -36.59
N GLY A 70 3.13 -5.61 -37.71
CA GLY A 70 2.10 -5.54 -38.71
C GLY A 70 1.66 -6.90 -39.27
N GLY A 71 0.42 -7.24 -39.01
CA GLY A 71 -0.38 -8.17 -39.77
C GLY A 71 -1.65 -7.44 -40.22
N LYS A 72 -2.20 -7.84 -41.35
CA LYS A 72 -3.32 -7.18 -42.05
C LYS A 72 -4.61 -6.99 -41.26
N ASN A 73 -4.65 -7.33 -39.93
CA ASN A 73 -5.79 -7.20 -39.02
C ASN A 73 -5.35 -6.80 -37.60
N SER A 74 -4.30 -6.01 -37.43
CA SER A 74 -3.89 -5.56 -36.10
C SER A 74 -4.83 -4.48 -35.57
N GLN A 75 -5.65 -4.83 -34.58
CA GLN A 75 -6.41 -3.87 -33.78
C GLN A 75 -5.43 -3.07 -32.90
N ALA A 76 -5.54 -1.74 -32.92
CA ALA A 76 -4.79 -0.89 -32.01
C ALA A 76 -5.30 -1.09 -30.59
N THR A 77 -4.47 -1.57 -29.68
CA THR A 77 -4.80 -1.69 -28.25
C THR A 77 -4.26 -0.47 -27.51
N ILE A 78 -5.14 0.26 -26.85
CA ILE A 78 -4.74 1.37 -25.98
C ILE A 78 -4.53 0.79 -24.58
N VAL A 79 -3.28 0.84 -24.10
CA VAL A 79 -2.95 0.44 -22.71
C VAL A 79 -2.98 1.70 -21.84
N GLY A 80 -3.98 1.80 -21.00
CA GLY A 80 -4.25 2.95 -20.13
C GLY A 80 -3.77 2.81 -18.68
N GLY A 81 -3.09 1.72 -18.34
CA GLY A 81 -2.68 1.47 -16.96
C GLY A 81 -1.28 0.86 -16.85
N ALA A 82 -0.59 1.17 -15.74
CA ALA A 82 0.66 0.54 -15.36
C ALA A 82 0.48 -0.18 -14.02
N GLU A 83 0.94 -1.42 -13.92
CA GLU A 83 0.82 -2.25 -12.71
C GLU A 83 2.17 -2.45 -12.02
N VAL A 84 3.26 -2.32 -12.74
CA VAL A 84 4.61 -2.52 -12.23
C VAL A 84 5.44 -1.27 -12.46
N TYR A 85 6.18 -0.89 -11.44
CA TYR A 85 7.15 0.19 -11.49
C TYR A 85 8.55 -0.37 -11.23
N LEU A 86 9.45 -0.20 -12.17
CA LEU A 86 10.87 -0.54 -12.01
C LEU A 86 11.62 0.70 -11.57
N SER A 87 12.03 0.72 -10.30
CA SER A 87 12.93 1.73 -9.75
C SER A 87 14.37 1.22 -9.79
N ASP A 88 15.34 2.10 -9.52
CA ASP A 88 16.76 1.73 -9.38
C ASP A 88 16.98 0.79 -8.16
N PHE A 89 16.01 0.71 -7.26
CA PHE A 89 16.04 -0.08 -6.03
C PHE A 89 15.09 -1.29 -6.05
N GLY A 90 14.65 -1.74 -7.22
CA GLY A 90 13.79 -2.92 -7.37
C GLY A 90 12.46 -2.63 -8.04
N GLY A 91 11.68 -3.70 -8.24
CA GLY A 91 10.37 -3.64 -8.88
C GLY A 91 9.25 -3.53 -7.85
N LEU A 92 8.33 -2.59 -8.04
CA LEU A 92 7.14 -2.38 -7.22
C LEU A 92 5.90 -2.81 -7.99
N THR A 93 5.07 -3.64 -7.38
CA THR A 93 3.71 -3.92 -7.87
C THR A 93 2.73 -2.89 -7.30
N VAL A 94 1.99 -2.21 -8.16
CA VAL A 94 1.08 -1.13 -7.75
C VAL A 94 -0.34 -1.65 -7.60
N VAL A 95 -0.83 -1.67 -6.37
CA VAL A 95 -2.14 -2.21 -5.99
C VAL A 95 -3.05 -1.06 -5.54
N PRO A 96 -4.12 -0.75 -6.29
CA PRO A 96 -5.14 0.17 -5.82
C PRO A 96 -6.04 -0.51 -4.80
N HIS A 97 -6.37 0.19 -3.70
CA HIS A 97 -7.27 -0.33 -2.69
C HIS A 97 -8.48 0.58 -2.50
N TYR A 98 -9.70 0.01 -2.62
CA TYR A 98 -10.94 0.79 -2.64
C TYR A 98 -11.25 1.48 -1.30
N LEU A 99 -10.85 0.90 -0.17
CA LEU A 99 -11.02 1.51 1.15
C LEU A 99 -10.12 2.75 1.36
N MET A 100 -9.15 2.96 0.46
CA MET A 100 -8.29 4.14 0.47
C MET A 100 -8.80 5.27 -0.44
N ALA A 101 -10.02 5.21 -0.92
CA ALA A 101 -10.56 6.16 -1.89
C ALA A 101 -10.48 7.64 -1.43
N SER A 102 -10.59 7.89 -0.11
CA SER A 102 -10.47 9.22 0.51
C SER A 102 -9.12 9.43 1.22
N SER A 103 -8.15 8.54 1.00
CA SER A 103 -6.86 8.63 1.68
C SER A 103 -5.89 9.55 0.94
N ASP A 104 -5.25 10.40 1.69
CA ASP A 104 -4.14 11.26 1.27
C ASP A 104 -2.77 10.56 1.38
N THR A 105 -2.78 9.24 1.46
CA THR A 105 -1.62 8.44 1.82
C THR A 105 -1.37 7.34 0.80
N ALA A 106 -0.10 7.05 0.53
CA ALA A 106 0.36 5.87 -0.18
C ALA A 106 1.34 5.09 0.71
N TYR A 107 1.30 3.77 0.63
CA TYR A 107 2.18 2.87 1.38
C TYR A 107 3.11 2.12 0.44
N VAL A 108 4.39 2.18 0.73
CA VAL A 108 5.45 1.42 0.04
C VAL A 108 5.88 0.32 0.99
N LEU A 109 5.58 -0.92 0.66
CA LEU A 109 5.67 -2.05 1.59
C LEU A 109 6.62 -3.11 1.06
N ASN A 110 7.32 -3.74 2.01
CA ASN A 110 7.98 -5.01 1.81
C ASN A 110 7.16 -6.08 2.54
N THR A 111 6.58 -7.00 1.80
CA THR A 111 5.64 -8.00 2.31
C THR A 111 6.30 -9.07 3.14
N ASP A 112 7.62 -9.31 2.97
CA ASP A 112 8.37 -10.31 3.72
C ASP A 112 8.45 -10.03 5.22
N TYR A 113 8.24 -8.76 5.61
CA TYR A 113 8.32 -8.32 7.00
C TYR A 113 6.96 -7.96 7.62
N ILE A 114 5.88 -8.34 6.96
CA ILE A 114 4.52 -8.10 7.43
C ILE A 114 3.81 -9.44 7.59
N ASP A 115 3.40 -9.75 8.83
CA ASP A 115 2.70 -10.98 9.16
C ASP A 115 1.37 -10.70 9.85
N LEU A 116 0.42 -11.59 9.64
CA LEU A 116 -0.79 -11.66 10.46
C LEU A 116 -0.58 -12.71 11.54
N ALA A 117 -0.38 -12.25 12.77
CA ALA A 117 -0.18 -13.13 13.92
C ALA A 117 -1.53 -13.44 14.58
N PHE A 118 -1.81 -14.71 14.81
CA PHE A 118 -2.98 -15.19 15.55
C PHE A 118 -2.57 -15.61 16.95
N LEU A 119 -3.18 -15.04 17.97
CA LEU A 119 -3.08 -15.52 19.34
C LEU A 119 -4.02 -16.72 19.52
N ASP A 120 -5.25 -16.56 19.08
CA ASP A 120 -6.27 -17.60 19.01
C ASP A 120 -6.83 -17.67 17.60
N GLY A 121 -6.83 -18.89 17.01
CA GLY A 121 -7.49 -19.11 15.72
C GLY A 121 -9.01 -19.04 15.81
N PHE A 122 -9.70 -19.27 14.72
CA PHE A 122 -11.15 -19.29 14.71
C PHE A 122 -11.68 -20.38 15.65
N LYS A 123 -12.40 -19.97 16.70
CA LYS A 123 -13.08 -20.86 17.66
C LYS A 123 -14.58 -20.65 17.56
N THR A 124 -15.31 -21.74 17.62
CA THR A 124 -16.77 -21.76 17.64
C THR A 124 -17.23 -22.18 19.02
N THR A 125 -18.07 -21.37 19.65
CA THR A 125 -18.65 -21.66 20.97
C THR A 125 -20.16 -21.59 20.87
N ASP A 126 -20.83 -22.68 21.22
CA ASP A 126 -22.27 -22.71 21.30
C ASP A 126 -22.74 -21.91 22.54
N LEU A 127 -23.60 -20.95 22.31
CA LEU A 127 -24.19 -20.14 23.38
C LEU A 127 -25.45 -20.81 23.92
N ALA A 128 -25.79 -20.51 25.18
CA ALA A 128 -27.00 -21.03 25.81
C ALA A 128 -28.25 -20.61 25.02
N LYS A 129 -29.16 -21.58 24.80
CA LYS A 129 -30.44 -21.36 24.16
C LYS A 129 -31.24 -20.29 24.89
N THR A 130 -31.71 -19.28 24.15
CA THR A 130 -32.62 -18.26 24.63
C THR A 130 -33.89 -18.35 23.78
N GLY A 131 -34.87 -19.14 24.21
CA GLY A 131 -36.05 -19.43 23.41
C GLY A 131 -35.81 -20.51 22.37
N ASP A 132 -36.41 -20.39 21.20
CA ASP A 132 -36.35 -21.38 20.08
C ASP A 132 -35.21 -21.11 19.08
N SER A 133 -34.23 -20.29 19.46
CA SER A 133 -33.08 -19.97 18.58
C SER A 133 -31.78 -20.59 19.08
N ASP A 134 -31.02 -21.22 18.20
CA ASP A 134 -29.65 -21.65 18.46
C ASP A 134 -28.67 -20.53 18.05
N LYS A 135 -27.74 -20.15 18.94
CA LYS A 135 -26.77 -19.10 18.75
C LYS A 135 -25.35 -19.65 18.88
N VAL A 136 -24.51 -19.27 17.97
CA VAL A 136 -23.11 -19.66 17.95
C VAL A 136 -22.24 -18.40 17.91
N LEU A 137 -21.23 -18.35 18.76
CA LEU A 137 -20.22 -17.29 18.77
C LEU A 137 -18.96 -17.79 18.07
N ILE A 138 -18.50 -17.00 17.10
CA ILE A 138 -17.21 -17.23 16.43
C ILE A 138 -16.26 -16.14 16.89
N THR A 139 -15.13 -16.54 17.45
CA THR A 139 -14.07 -15.63 17.92
C THR A 139 -12.75 -15.96 17.27
N ALA A 140 -11.95 -14.92 17.01
CA ALA A 140 -10.57 -15.04 16.58
C ALA A 140 -9.80 -13.82 17.10
N ASP A 141 -8.62 -14.03 17.65
CA ASP A 141 -7.73 -12.97 18.11
C ASP A 141 -6.51 -12.91 17.20
N CYS A 142 -6.38 -11.83 16.45
CA CYS A 142 -5.28 -11.62 15.51
C CYS A 142 -4.75 -10.18 15.59
N CYS A 143 -3.49 -10.00 15.25
CA CYS A 143 -2.88 -8.68 15.10
C CYS A 143 -1.94 -8.65 13.90
N LEU A 144 -1.74 -7.45 13.35
CA LEU A 144 -0.75 -7.21 12.32
C LEU A 144 0.62 -7.02 12.97
N ALA A 145 1.58 -7.87 12.63
CA ALA A 145 2.96 -7.79 13.10
C ALA A 145 3.86 -7.25 11.98
N VAL A 146 4.53 -6.13 12.24
CA VAL A 146 5.54 -5.56 11.34
C VAL A 146 6.91 -5.79 11.96
N ARG A 147 7.68 -6.74 11.42
CA ARG A 147 8.97 -7.15 11.96
C ARG A 147 10.08 -6.13 11.68
N ALA A 148 10.04 -5.46 10.54
CA ALA A 148 11.01 -4.45 10.15
C ALA A 148 10.30 -3.17 9.70
N PRO A 149 9.97 -2.24 10.60
CA PRO A 149 9.30 -0.99 10.24
C PRO A 149 10.16 -0.09 9.34
N THR A 150 11.49 -0.21 9.40
CA THR A 150 12.43 0.54 8.55
C THR A 150 12.43 0.08 7.09
N ALA A 151 11.93 -1.13 6.80
CA ALA A 151 11.75 -1.65 5.45
C ALA A 151 10.41 -1.21 4.82
N GLN A 152 9.64 -0.38 5.51
CA GLN A 152 8.36 0.15 5.07
C GLN A 152 8.43 1.67 4.96
N ALA A 153 7.69 2.25 4.02
CA ALA A 153 7.57 3.70 3.93
C ALA A 153 6.10 4.13 3.76
N LYS A 154 5.81 5.31 4.27
CA LYS A 154 4.54 5.99 4.14
C LYS A 154 4.74 7.33 3.45
N ILE A 155 4.04 7.57 2.36
CA ILE A 155 3.97 8.86 1.69
C ILE A 155 2.63 9.47 2.09
N SER A 156 2.65 10.57 2.84
CA SER A 156 1.44 11.24 3.35
C SER A 156 1.27 12.65 2.78
N ASN A 157 0.11 13.25 3.05
CA ASN A 157 -0.26 14.58 2.57
C ASN A 157 -0.30 14.64 1.04
N LEU A 158 -0.87 13.62 0.42
CA LEU A 158 -1.09 13.61 -1.01
C LEU A 158 -2.43 14.29 -1.32
N THR A 159 -2.46 15.08 -2.39
CA THR A 159 -3.72 15.63 -2.90
C THR A 159 -4.50 14.52 -3.59
N PRO A 160 -5.78 14.31 -3.22
CA PRO A 160 -6.62 13.27 -3.85
C PRO A 160 -6.77 13.46 -5.34
#